data_c1da09c76b377fd01b5bcdaae830f65b
#
_entry.id   c1da09c76b377fd01b5bcdaae830f65b
#
_cell.length_a   1.000
_cell.length_b   1.000
_cell.length_c   1.000
_cell.angle_alpha   90.00
_cell.angle_beta   90.00
_cell.angle_gamma   90.00
#
_symmetry.space_group_name_H-M   'P 1'
#
loop_
_entity.id
_entity.type
_entity.pdbx_description
1 polymer ?
#
loop_
_entity_poly.entity_id
_entity_poly.type
_entity_poly.pdbx_seq_one_letter_code
_entity_poly.pdbx_strand_id
1 'polypeptide(L)'
;VPPRTAPTVRQLRLGTELRRMREQSGLSINEAASALGVSRTHITNVELARFGVSEQRMRTLAAIYRTPDLTYVDALVAMAQERRSGWWEEYRGLLPTASLDLAELEYHATSLRVFCAMHVPGLLQTEEYARAVLGETVPSWPDTELRRRLSLRMKRRDILDRDDPPSYTFIIHEAALRLEFGGPDVMRAQLKRLAESSRRRNITVRVIPFSAGGFPLPGLTVEYASGPVPQLDTVQMDTANSTEFLDAHTQLSNYRVLLERITKAALPLKESREFIRSVAERN
;
A
#
# COMPACT_ATOMS: atom_id res chain seq x y z
N VAL A 1 30.49 -10.34 10.07
CA VAL A 1 29.67 -9.54 9.13
C VAL A 1 28.24 -9.66 9.62
N PRO A 2 27.54 -8.58 9.96
CA PRO A 2 26.13 -8.67 10.35
C PRO A 2 25.34 -9.35 9.22
N PRO A 3 24.32 -10.19 9.56
CA PRO A 3 23.50 -10.82 8.55
C PRO A 3 22.89 -9.73 7.65
N ARG A 4 23.00 -9.90 6.33
CA ARG A 4 22.34 -9.00 5.38
C ARG A 4 20.85 -9.05 5.65
N THR A 5 20.26 -7.93 5.99
CA THR A 5 18.80 -7.79 6.09
C THR A 5 18.18 -8.17 4.74
N ALA A 6 17.11 -8.95 4.75
CA ALA A 6 16.35 -9.24 3.54
C ALA A 6 15.91 -7.92 2.89
N PRO A 7 15.97 -7.81 1.55
CA PRO A 7 15.52 -6.61 0.84
C PRO A 7 14.03 -6.36 1.10
N THR A 8 13.63 -5.09 1.21
CA THR A 8 12.23 -4.69 1.31
C THR A 8 11.49 -4.93 -0.01
N VAL A 9 10.16 -4.97 0.00
CA VAL A 9 9.35 -5.06 -1.23
C VAL A 9 9.69 -3.91 -2.19
N ARG A 10 9.97 -2.70 -1.67
CA ARG A 10 10.38 -1.55 -2.48
C ARG A 10 11.74 -1.78 -3.16
N GLN A 11 12.71 -2.38 -2.46
CA GLN A 11 14.01 -2.72 -3.05
C GLN A 11 13.88 -3.84 -4.10
N LEU A 12 13.08 -4.86 -3.80
CA LEU A 12 12.77 -5.93 -4.77
C LEU A 12 12.07 -5.35 -6.00
N ARG A 13 11.18 -4.37 -5.82
CA ARG A 13 10.54 -3.67 -6.93
C ARG A 13 11.55 -2.99 -7.84
N LEU A 14 12.51 -2.25 -7.29
CA LEU A 14 13.56 -1.61 -8.08
C LEU A 14 14.35 -2.63 -8.92
N GLY A 15 14.73 -3.76 -8.33
CA GLY A 15 15.40 -4.85 -9.03
C GLY A 15 14.54 -5.45 -10.15
N THR A 16 13.25 -5.65 -9.88
CA THR A 16 12.27 -6.15 -10.87
C THR A 16 12.11 -5.18 -12.05
N GLU A 17 12.07 -3.87 -11.79
CA GLU A 17 11.96 -2.88 -12.86
C GLU A 17 13.23 -2.85 -13.75
N LEU A 18 14.40 -2.95 -13.15
CA LEU A 18 15.66 -3.08 -13.92
C LEU A 18 15.65 -4.33 -14.80
N ARG A 19 15.17 -5.45 -14.28
CA ARG A 19 15.00 -6.67 -15.05
C ARG A 19 14.01 -6.49 -16.21
N ARG A 20 12.85 -5.86 -15.95
CA ARG A 20 11.83 -5.57 -16.98
C ARG A 20 12.41 -4.70 -18.11
N MET A 21 13.13 -3.63 -17.75
CA MET A 21 13.81 -2.77 -18.74
C MET A 21 14.78 -3.56 -19.60
N ARG A 22 15.61 -4.44 -19.01
CA ARG A 22 16.52 -5.31 -19.75
C ARG A 22 15.79 -6.26 -20.68
N GLU A 23 14.76 -6.95 -20.18
CA GLU A 23 13.99 -7.90 -20.97
C GLU A 23 13.24 -7.23 -22.13
N GLN A 24 12.68 -6.04 -21.91
CA GLN A 24 12.05 -5.23 -22.96
C GLN A 24 13.04 -4.76 -24.04
N SER A 25 14.31 -4.53 -23.67
CA SER A 25 15.35 -4.20 -24.64
C SER A 25 15.85 -5.42 -25.45
N GLY A 26 15.41 -6.63 -25.10
CA GLY A 26 15.84 -7.89 -25.72
C GLY A 26 17.21 -8.37 -25.27
N LEU A 27 17.85 -7.69 -24.30
CA LEU A 27 19.20 -8.05 -23.85
C LEU A 27 19.19 -9.21 -22.85
N SER A 28 20.05 -10.18 -23.07
CA SER A 28 20.39 -11.19 -22.08
C SER A 28 21.18 -10.57 -20.92
N ILE A 29 21.23 -11.29 -19.77
CA ILE A 29 22.05 -10.87 -18.62
C ILE A 29 23.55 -10.73 -19.03
N ASN A 30 24.05 -11.60 -19.91
CA ASN A 30 25.44 -11.57 -20.35
C ASN A 30 25.73 -10.34 -21.20
N GLU A 31 24.85 -9.98 -22.14
CA GLU A 31 25.00 -8.79 -22.98
C GLU A 31 24.92 -7.51 -22.14
N ALA A 32 23.97 -7.44 -21.19
CA ALA A 32 23.88 -6.32 -20.26
C ALA A 32 25.13 -6.17 -19.40
N ALA A 33 25.66 -7.29 -18.88
CA ALA A 33 26.90 -7.31 -18.10
C ALA A 33 28.12 -6.83 -18.93
N SER A 34 28.23 -7.32 -20.16
CA SER A 34 29.30 -6.90 -21.10
C SER A 34 29.21 -5.42 -21.44
N ALA A 35 27.99 -4.92 -21.73
CA ALA A 35 27.76 -3.51 -22.05
C ALA A 35 28.08 -2.56 -20.88
N LEU A 36 27.84 -3.03 -19.62
CA LEU A 36 28.12 -2.26 -18.41
C LEU A 36 29.59 -2.45 -17.92
N GLY A 37 30.34 -3.40 -18.48
CA GLY A 37 31.70 -3.73 -18.03
C GLY A 37 31.75 -4.42 -16.66
N VAL A 38 30.74 -5.25 -16.31
CA VAL A 38 30.65 -5.96 -15.04
C VAL A 38 30.43 -7.47 -15.24
N SER A 39 30.50 -8.24 -14.15
CA SER A 39 30.20 -9.66 -14.22
C SER A 39 28.67 -9.93 -14.35
N ARG A 40 28.31 -11.07 -14.99
CA ARG A 40 26.94 -11.58 -14.99
C ARG A 40 26.31 -11.62 -13.59
N THR A 41 27.07 -12.09 -12.60
CA THR A 41 26.63 -12.18 -11.20
C THR A 41 26.28 -10.81 -10.63
N HIS A 42 26.97 -9.74 -11.06
CA HIS A 42 26.66 -8.38 -10.62
C HIS A 42 25.25 -7.95 -11.09
N ILE A 43 24.93 -8.12 -12.39
CA ILE A 43 23.60 -7.81 -12.92
C ILE A 43 22.52 -8.62 -12.18
N THR A 44 22.74 -9.93 -12.02
CA THR A 44 21.79 -10.81 -11.29
C THR A 44 21.56 -10.32 -9.85
N ASN A 45 22.61 -9.92 -9.14
CA ASN A 45 22.48 -9.44 -7.76
C ASN A 45 21.79 -8.07 -7.66
N VAL A 46 21.93 -7.21 -8.66
CA VAL A 46 21.20 -5.94 -8.76
C VAL A 46 19.72 -6.21 -9.03
N GLU A 47 19.38 -7.07 -9.98
CA GLU A 47 18.00 -7.44 -10.31
C GLU A 47 17.29 -8.18 -9.15
N LEU A 48 18.03 -8.88 -8.29
CA LEU A 48 17.52 -9.52 -7.07
C LEU A 48 17.58 -8.61 -5.83
N ALA A 49 17.85 -7.32 -6.01
CA ALA A 49 17.98 -6.34 -4.92
C ALA A 49 19.04 -6.70 -3.83
N ARG A 50 19.96 -7.60 -4.15
CA ARG A 50 21.08 -7.96 -3.25
C ARG A 50 22.17 -6.90 -3.22
N PHE A 51 22.31 -6.15 -4.31
CA PHE A 51 23.21 -5.02 -4.44
C PHE A 51 22.42 -3.75 -4.74
N GLY A 52 22.77 -2.67 -4.06
CA GLY A 52 22.28 -1.33 -4.41
C GLY A 52 22.83 -0.85 -5.75
N VAL A 53 22.13 0.10 -6.34
CA VAL A 53 22.51 0.74 -7.61
C VAL A 53 22.71 2.23 -7.35
N SER A 54 23.80 2.83 -7.83
CA SER A 54 24.01 4.28 -7.79
C SER A 54 23.21 4.97 -8.91
N GLU A 55 22.92 6.27 -8.74
CA GLU A 55 22.27 7.08 -9.78
C GLU A 55 22.97 6.94 -11.13
N GLN A 56 24.28 7.18 -11.17
CA GLN A 56 25.05 7.09 -12.41
C GLN A 56 24.87 5.72 -13.08
N ARG A 57 24.93 4.64 -12.29
CA ARG A 57 24.77 3.28 -12.82
C ARG A 57 23.34 3.03 -13.27
N MET A 58 22.34 3.57 -12.57
CA MET A 58 20.93 3.49 -12.97
C MET A 58 20.73 4.16 -14.33
N ARG A 59 21.23 5.38 -14.51
CA ARG A 59 21.13 6.11 -15.79
C ARG A 59 21.90 5.42 -16.92
N THR A 60 23.05 4.83 -16.62
CA THR A 60 23.82 4.03 -17.59
C THR A 60 23.04 2.78 -18.02
N LEU A 61 22.44 2.06 -17.06
CA LEU A 61 21.60 0.89 -17.38
C LEU A 61 20.37 1.30 -18.21
N ALA A 62 19.70 2.39 -17.87
CA ALA A 62 18.56 2.92 -18.64
C ALA A 62 18.97 3.25 -20.10
N ALA A 63 20.14 3.83 -20.31
CA ALA A 63 20.68 4.11 -21.65
C ALA A 63 20.99 2.81 -22.42
N ILE A 64 21.66 1.83 -21.78
CA ILE A 64 21.97 0.51 -22.37
C ILE A 64 20.66 -0.20 -22.77
N TYR A 65 19.63 -0.14 -21.92
CA TYR A 65 18.32 -0.76 -22.13
C TYR A 65 17.40 0.06 -23.04
N ARG A 66 17.87 1.22 -23.52
CA ARG A 66 17.15 2.11 -24.44
C ARG A 66 15.76 2.51 -23.90
N THR A 67 15.67 2.77 -22.60
CA THR A 67 14.43 3.18 -21.96
C THR A 67 14.12 4.64 -22.30
N PRO A 68 13.04 4.93 -23.06
CA PRO A 68 12.78 6.28 -23.56
C PRO A 68 12.14 7.21 -22.52
N ASP A 69 11.47 6.64 -21.50
CA ASP A 69 10.73 7.39 -20.48
C ASP A 69 11.67 7.90 -19.38
N LEU A 70 12.12 9.14 -19.54
CA LEU A 70 13.01 9.79 -18.58
C LEU A 70 12.37 10.00 -17.21
N THR A 71 11.06 10.26 -17.16
CA THR A 71 10.32 10.43 -15.90
C THR A 71 10.32 9.13 -15.09
N TYR A 72 10.14 8.00 -15.77
CA TYR A 72 10.26 6.69 -15.15
C TYR A 72 11.67 6.40 -14.65
N VAL A 73 12.72 6.73 -15.44
CA VAL A 73 14.12 6.59 -15.03
C VAL A 73 14.43 7.45 -13.80
N ASP A 74 13.96 8.70 -13.76
CA ASP A 74 14.15 9.60 -12.62
C ASP A 74 13.45 9.08 -11.36
N ALA A 75 12.27 8.49 -11.50
CA ALA A 75 11.56 7.84 -10.39
C ALA A 75 12.35 6.63 -9.84
N LEU A 76 12.94 5.81 -10.71
CA LEU A 76 13.82 4.70 -10.29
C LEU A 76 15.13 5.19 -9.64
N VAL A 77 15.69 6.29 -10.14
CA VAL A 77 16.85 6.94 -9.50
C VAL A 77 16.52 7.40 -8.10
N ALA A 78 15.37 8.05 -7.90
CA ALA A 78 14.92 8.47 -6.58
C ALA A 78 14.76 7.27 -5.62
N MET A 79 14.18 6.16 -6.08
CA MET A 79 14.11 4.91 -5.31
C MET A 79 15.49 4.36 -4.94
N ALA A 80 16.46 4.41 -5.87
CA ALA A 80 17.81 3.89 -5.66
C ALA A 80 18.64 4.74 -4.68
N GLN A 81 18.37 6.05 -4.62
CA GLN A 81 19.07 7.00 -3.74
C GLN A 81 18.53 7.04 -2.32
N GLU A 82 17.35 6.47 -2.07
CA GLU A 82 16.75 6.44 -0.75
C GLU A 82 17.58 5.61 0.21
N ARG A 83 18.34 6.30 1.07
CA ARG A 83 19.23 5.67 2.07
C ARG A 83 18.69 5.78 3.48
N ARG A 84 17.64 6.57 3.70
CA ARG A 84 17.07 6.76 5.02
C ARG A 84 16.14 5.61 5.36
N SER A 85 16.45 4.92 6.43
CA SER A 85 15.51 3.99 7.05
C SER A 85 14.28 4.75 7.50
N GLY A 86 13.10 4.34 7.07
CA GLY A 86 11.84 4.90 7.53
C GLY A 86 11.56 4.50 8.99
N TRP A 87 10.60 5.17 9.61
CA TRP A 87 10.20 4.92 11.00
C TRP A 87 9.73 3.47 11.23
N TRP A 88 9.25 2.75 10.20
CA TRP A 88 8.82 1.35 10.29
C TRP A 88 9.95 0.39 10.61
N GLU A 89 11.20 0.78 10.40
CA GLU A 89 12.37 -0.03 10.73
C GLU A 89 12.52 -0.33 12.23
N GLU A 90 11.92 0.49 13.09
CA GLU A 90 11.85 0.23 14.55
C GLU A 90 11.17 -1.12 14.87
N TYR A 91 10.32 -1.59 13.97
CA TYR A 91 9.57 -2.84 14.12
C TYR A 91 10.25 -4.03 13.43
N ARG A 92 11.41 -3.82 12.81
CA ARG A 92 12.15 -4.90 12.13
C ARG A 92 12.58 -5.97 13.13
N GLY A 93 12.28 -7.24 12.79
CA GLY A 93 12.50 -8.38 13.69
C GLY A 93 11.50 -8.49 14.84
N LEU A 94 10.59 -7.52 14.99
CA LEU A 94 9.51 -7.55 16.00
C LEU A 94 8.15 -7.88 15.38
N LEU A 95 7.95 -7.55 14.10
CA LEU A 95 6.74 -7.80 13.33
C LEU A 95 7.09 -8.44 11.98
N PRO A 96 6.13 -9.11 11.31
CA PRO A 96 6.32 -9.62 9.96
C PRO A 96 6.74 -8.54 8.97
N THR A 97 7.65 -8.87 8.06
CA THR A 97 8.16 -7.91 7.04
C THR A 97 7.04 -7.30 6.21
N ALA A 98 6.02 -8.07 5.84
CA ALA A 98 4.87 -7.57 5.09
C ALA A 98 4.14 -6.39 5.77
N SER A 99 4.14 -6.32 7.11
CA SER A 99 3.55 -5.19 7.84
C SER A 99 4.41 -3.93 7.71
N LEU A 100 5.72 -4.08 7.62
CA LEU A 100 6.67 -2.99 7.40
C LEU A 100 6.64 -2.54 5.94
N ASP A 101 6.58 -3.50 5.02
CA ASP A 101 6.48 -3.24 3.58
C ASP A 101 5.21 -2.46 3.23
N LEU A 102 4.09 -2.74 3.91
CA LEU A 102 2.85 -1.95 3.77
C LEU A 102 3.06 -0.52 4.28
N ALA A 103 3.69 -0.33 5.43
CA ALA A 103 3.98 1.00 5.95
C ALA A 103 4.93 1.80 5.03
N GLU A 104 5.93 1.14 4.44
CA GLU A 104 6.83 1.72 3.44
C GLU A 104 6.06 2.09 2.15
N LEU A 105 5.18 1.20 1.67
CA LEU A 105 4.35 1.45 0.49
C LEU A 105 3.46 2.68 0.68
N GLU A 106 2.71 2.75 1.78
CA GLU A 106 1.84 3.88 2.10
C GLU A 106 2.63 5.19 2.25
N TYR A 107 3.80 5.14 2.86
CA TYR A 107 4.66 6.31 3.07
C TYR A 107 5.13 6.94 1.75
N HIS A 108 5.45 6.12 0.75
CA HIS A 108 5.96 6.56 -0.55
C HIS A 108 4.88 6.77 -1.62
N ALA A 109 3.65 6.40 -1.33
CA ALA A 109 2.55 6.57 -2.26
C ALA A 109 2.26 8.07 -2.51
N THR A 110 1.97 8.43 -3.76
CA THR A 110 1.50 9.76 -4.16
C THR A 110 -0.02 9.88 -4.03
N SER A 111 -0.73 8.75 -4.06
CA SER A 111 -2.13 8.64 -3.70
C SER A 111 -2.45 7.21 -3.25
N LEU A 112 -3.50 7.07 -2.43
CA LEU A 112 -4.03 5.76 -2.03
C LEU A 112 -5.52 5.67 -2.34
N ARG A 113 -5.91 4.54 -2.93
CA ARG A 113 -7.32 4.14 -3.11
C ARG A 113 -7.54 2.83 -2.38
N VAL A 114 -8.33 2.87 -1.32
CA VAL A 114 -8.56 1.71 -0.43
C VAL A 114 -10.02 1.31 -0.49
N PHE A 115 -10.28 0.05 -0.73
CA PHE A 115 -11.60 -0.55 -0.61
C PHE A 115 -11.62 -1.56 0.54
N CYS A 116 -12.58 -1.43 1.45
CA CYS A 116 -12.83 -2.36 2.54
C CYS A 116 -14.30 -2.72 2.62
N ALA A 117 -14.59 -4.03 2.70
CA ALA A 117 -15.97 -4.52 2.80
C ALA A 117 -16.44 -4.74 4.24
N MET A 118 -15.58 -5.27 5.11
CA MET A 118 -15.99 -5.80 6.41
C MET A 118 -15.47 -5.03 7.62
N HIS A 119 -14.53 -4.11 7.45
CA HIS A 119 -13.99 -3.27 8.52
C HIS A 119 -13.64 -1.87 8.00
N VAL A 120 -13.51 -0.91 8.90
CA VAL A 120 -13.02 0.43 8.57
C VAL A 120 -11.55 0.34 8.13
N PRO A 121 -11.12 1.06 7.06
CA PRO A 121 -9.73 1.08 6.62
C PRO A 121 -8.75 1.42 7.74
N GLY A 122 -7.61 0.71 7.79
CA GLY A 122 -6.65 0.80 8.89
C GLY A 122 -6.18 2.21 9.24
N LEU A 123 -5.96 3.06 8.23
CA LEU A 123 -5.55 4.45 8.41
C LEU A 123 -6.62 5.35 9.05
N LEU A 124 -7.88 4.93 9.04
CA LEU A 124 -9.02 5.68 9.62
C LEU A 124 -9.51 5.11 10.96
N GLN A 125 -8.90 4.03 11.46
CA GLN A 125 -9.32 3.37 12.69
C GLN A 125 -8.94 4.20 13.93
N THR A 126 -9.82 4.19 14.96
CA THR A 126 -9.44 4.56 16.33
C THR A 126 -8.60 3.46 16.95
N GLU A 127 -7.92 3.73 18.06
CA GLU A 127 -7.09 2.71 18.73
C GLU A 127 -7.93 1.55 19.27
N GLU A 128 -9.07 1.86 19.90
CA GLU A 128 -9.99 0.89 20.47
C GLU A 128 -10.59 -0.02 19.40
N TYR A 129 -11.03 0.57 18.28
CA TYR A 129 -11.54 -0.19 17.15
C TYR A 129 -10.44 -1.07 16.50
N ALA A 130 -9.24 -0.53 16.32
CA ALA A 130 -8.10 -1.28 15.79
C ALA A 130 -7.73 -2.46 16.71
N ARG A 131 -7.76 -2.24 18.02
CA ARG A 131 -7.51 -3.29 19.03
C ARG A 131 -8.55 -4.40 18.94
N ALA A 132 -9.82 -4.04 18.79
CA ALA A 132 -10.91 -5.01 18.64
C ALA A 132 -10.74 -5.84 17.36
N VAL A 133 -10.51 -5.19 16.21
CA VAL A 133 -10.28 -5.88 14.92
C VAL A 133 -9.08 -6.82 14.98
N LEU A 134 -7.98 -6.38 15.58
CA LEU A 134 -6.77 -7.20 15.73
C LEU A 134 -7.00 -8.35 16.72
N GLY A 135 -7.88 -8.19 17.70
CA GLY A 135 -8.24 -9.21 18.69
C GLY A 135 -9.00 -10.41 18.11
N GLU A 136 -9.66 -10.25 16.94
CA GLU A 136 -10.41 -11.33 16.27
C GLU A 136 -9.50 -12.31 15.48
N THR A 137 -8.18 -12.12 15.52
CA THR A 137 -7.25 -13.00 14.80
C THR A 137 -7.17 -14.38 15.44
N VAL A 138 -7.18 -15.43 14.60
CA VAL A 138 -7.07 -16.83 15.03
C VAL A 138 -5.83 -17.46 14.38
N PRO A 139 -4.91 -18.06 15.18
CA PRO A 139 -4.88 -18.02 16.65
C PRO A 139 -4.61 -16.61 17.19
N SER A 140 -5.08 -16.33 18.41
CA SER A 140 -4.87 -15.02 19.05
C SER A 140 -3.38 -14.75 19.28
N TRP A 141 -2.97 -13.50 19.04
CA TRP A 141 -1.60 -13.10 19.32
C TRP A 141 -1.33 -12.90 20.81
N PRO A 142 -0.08 -13.17 21.26
CA PRO A 142 0.34 -12.74 22.59
C PRO A 142 0.17 -11.23 22.78
N ASP A 143 -0.12 -10.79 23.99
CA ASP A 143 -0.35 -9.36 24.31
C ASP A 143 0.77 -8.44 23.84
N THR A 144 2.02 -8.90 23.91
CA THR A 144 3.19 -8.13 23.45
C THR A 144 3.17 -7.92 21.96
N GLU A 145 2.77 -8.92 21.18
CA GLU A 145 2.66 -8.82 19.73
C GLU A 145 1.46 -7.95 19.34
N LEU A 146 0.31 -8.15 19.99
CA LEU A 146 -0.87 -7.32 19.77
C LEU A 146 -0.57 -5.84 20.00
N ARG A 147 0.13 -5.49 21.09
CA ARG A 147 0.56 -4.10 21.37
C ARG A 147 1.47 -3.54 20.26
N ARG A 148 2.44 -4.34 19.77
CA ARG A 148 3.34 -3.91 18.68
C ARG A 148 2.59 -3.67 17.38
N ARG A 149 1.67 -4.56 17.01
CA ARG A 149 0.81 -4.42 15.81
C ARG A 149 -0.07 -3.19 15.91
N LEU A 150 -0.66 -2.96 17.08
CA LEU A 150 -1.47 -1.77 17.34
C LEU A 150 -0.63 -0.49 17.24
N SER A 151 0.55 -0.48 17.85
CA SER A 151 1.49 0.65 17.78
C SER A 151 1.86 0.99 16.33
N LEU A 152 2.28 -0.02 15.54
CA LEU A 152 2.55 0.15 14.11
C LEU A 152 1.34 0.71 13.36
N ARG A 153 0.13 0.15 13.60
CA ARG A 153 -1.11 0.60 12.96
C ARG A 153 -1.44 2.05 13.28
N MET A 154 -1.27 2.46 14.54
CA MET A 154 -1.51 3.87 14.92
C MET A 154 -0.47 4.80 14.29
N LYS A 155 0.80 4.42 14.26
CA LYS A 155 1.87 5.24 13.68
C LYS A 155 1.72 5.40 12.16
N ARG A 156 1.19 4.39 11.44
CA ARG A 156 0.89 4.51 10.00
C ARG A 156 -0.07 5.67 9.70
N ARG A 157 -0.94 6.06 10.63
CA ARG A 157 -1.90 7.16 10.45
C ARG A 157 -1.25 8.53 10.28
N ASP A 158 0.00 8.70 10.74
CA ASP A 158 0.72 9.97 10.68
C ASP A 158 0.90 10.47 9.23
N ILE A 159 0.84 9.55 8.25
CA ILE A 159 0.89 9.93 6.81
C ILE A 159 -0.29 10.82 6.39
N LEU A 160 -1.43 10.73 7.08
CA LEU A 160 -2.60 11.56 6.79
C LEU A 160 -2.38 13.03 7.18
N ASP A 161 -1.46 13.30 8.12
CA ASP A 161 -1.21 14.58 8.74
C ASP A 161 0.12 15.23 8.29
N ARG A 162 0.76 14.72 7.23
CA ARG A 162 1.98 15.29 6.66
C ARG A 162 1.73 16.71 6.12
N ASP A 163 2.79 17.52 6.03
CA ASP A 163 2.71 18.89 5.48
C ASP A 163 2.21 18.90 4.03
N ASP A 164 2.64 17.92 3.21
CA ASP A 164 2.15 17.68 1.85
C ASP A 164 1.57 16.25 1.77
N PRO A 165 0.32 16.07 2.26
CA PRO A 165 -0.27 14.75 2.31
C PRO A 165 -0.76 14.32 0.93
N PRO A 166 -0.54 13.04 0.56
CA PRO A 166 -1.15 12.46 -0.62
C PRO A 166 -2.68 12.57 -0.63
N SER A 167 -3.29 12.32 -1.77
CA SER A 167 -4.75 12.16 -1.83
C SER A 167 -5.15 10.75 -1.43
N TYR A 168 -6.16 10.64 -0.56
CA TYR A 168 -6.68 9.37 -0.07
C TYR A 168 -8.14 9.20 -0.47
N THR A 169 -8.47 8.07 -1.10
CA THR A 169 -9.84 7.67 -1.40
C THR A 169 -10.16 6.35 -0.69
N PHE A 170 -11.04 6.40 0.26
CA PHE A 170 -11.54 5.24 0.98
C PHE A 170 -12.96 4.94 0.54
N ILE A 171 -13.19 3.71 0.06
CA ILE A 171 -14.50 3.20 -0.30
C ILE A 171 -14.83 2.09 0.69
N ILE A 172 -15.93 2.24 1.41
CA ILE A 172 -16.28 1.38 2.54
C ILE A 172 -17.68 0.81 2.27
N HIS A 173 -17.84 -0.49 2.38
CA HIS A 173 -19.16 -1.09 2.29
C HIS A 173 -19.95 -0.86 3.59
N GLU A 174 -21.26 -0.72 3.50
CA GLU A 174 -22.14 -0.50 4.64
C GLU A 174 -21.97 -1.55 5.76
N ALA A 175 -21.63 -2.79 5.43
CA ALA A 175 -21.38 -3.83 6.44
C ALA A 175 -20.28 -3.42 7.43
N ALA A 176 -19.20 -2.81 6.97
CA ALA A 176 -18.11 -2.33 7.82
C ALA A 176 -18.54 -1.23 8.81
N LEU A 177 -19.62 -0.50 8.49
CA LEU A 177 -20.17 0.54 9.35
C LEU A 177 -21.17 -0.01 10.37
N ARG A 178 -21.60 -1.27 10.23
CA ARG A 178 -22.60 -1.92 11.09
C ARG A 178 -22.03 -3.07 11.92
N LEU A 179 -20.85 -3.58 11.58
CA LEU A 179 -20.16 -4.60 12.39
C LEU A 179 -19.53 -3.92 13.61
N GLU A 180 -20.06 -4.22 14.78
CA GLU A 180 -19.71 -3.56 16.05
C GLU A 180 -18.45 -4.18 16.67
N PHE A 181 -17.30 -4.07 15.99
CA PHE A 181 -16.03 -4.44 16.59
C PHE A 181 -15.75 -3.65 17.87
N GLY A 182 -15.58 -4.35 18.99
CA GLY A 182 -15.39 -3.74 20.32
C GLY A 182 -16.68 -3.23 20.99
N GLY A 183 -17.86 -3.48 20.37
CA GLY A 183 -19.16 -3.08 20.90
C GLY A 183 -19.61 -1.68 20.45
N PRO A 184 -20.85 -1.29 20.86
CA PRO A 184 -21.51 -0.11 20.32
C PRO A 184 -20.78 1.21 20.63
N ASP A 185 -20.18 1.35 21.83
CA ASP A 185 -19.49 2.60 22.20
C ASP A 185 -18.21 2.80 21.37
N VAL A 186 -17.43 1.72 21.13
CA VAL A 186 -16.25 1.74 20.26
C VAL A 186 -16.66 2.07 18.83
N MET A 187 -17.74 1.46 18.35
CA MET A 187 -18.24 1.71 17.01
C MET A 187 -18.74 3.14 16.83
N ARG A 188 -19.44 3.70 17.81
CA ARG A 188 -19.89 5.10 17.80
C ARG A 188 -18.70 6.06 17.71
N ALA A 189 -17.64 5.84 18.50
CA ALA A 189 -16.42 6.65 18.45
C ALA A 189 -15.71 6.52 17.09
N GLN A 190 -15.67 5.32 16.52
CA GLN A 190 -15.11 5.04 15.20
C GLN A 190 -15.88 5.78 14.08
N LEU A 191 -17.19 5.73 14.08
CA LEU A 191 -18.03 6.42 13.09
C LEU A 191 -17.89 7.95 13.19
N LYS A 192 -17.80 8.50 14.40
CA LYS A 192 -17.50 9.92 14.62
C LYS A 192 -16.16 10.30 14.00
N ARG A 193 -15.10 9.52 14.28
CA ARG A 193 -13.76 9.74 13.69
C ARG A 193 -13.81 9.67 12.17
N LEU A 194 -14.56 8.72 11.61
CA LEU A 194 -14.71 8.57 10.15
C LEU A 194 -15.40 9.80 9.55
N ALA A 195 -16.48 10.29 10.17
CA ALA A 195 -17.18 11.50 9.74
C ALA A 195 -16.29 12.76 9.80
N GLU A 196 -15.46 12.88 10.84
CA GLU A 196 -14.48 13.97 10.96
C GLU A 196 -13.40 13.88 9.86
N SER A 197 -12.83 12.69 9.66
CA SER A 197 -11.82 12.45 8.62
C SER A 197 -12.33 12.79 7.22
N SER A 198 -13.60 12.48 6.93
CA SER A 198 -14.23 12.77 5.63
C SER A 198 -14.36 14.27 5.30
N ARG A 199 -14.12 15.17 6.25
CA ARG A 199 -14.14 16.63 6.03
C ARG A 199 -12.80 17.18 5.57
N ARG A 200 -11.74 16.41 5.68
CA ARG A 200 -10.39 16.82 5.29
C ARG A 200 -10.29 16.92 3.78
N ARG A 201 -9.52 17.88 3.28
CA ARG A 201 -9.40 18.15 1.83
C ARG A 201 -8.72 17.02 1.07
N ASN A 202 -7.79 16.34 1.70
CA ASN A 202 -7.01 15.24 1.11
C ASN A 202 -7.66 13.87 1.32
N ILE A 203 -8.81 13.76 2.01
CA ILE A 203 -9.49 12.51 2.31
C ILE A 203 -10.87 12.48 1.70
N THR A 204 -11.10 11.52 0.82
CA THR A 204 -12.39 11.17 0.26
C THR A 204 -12.89 9.88 0.90
N VAL A 205 -14.07 9.91 1.52
CA VAL A 205 -14.73 8.71 2.05
C VAL A 205 -16.04 8.51 1.31
N ARG A 206 -16.23 7.33 0.71
CA ARG A 206 -17.47 6.95 0.02
C ARG A 206 -18.00 5.64 0.56
N VAL A 207 -19.32 5.50 0.60
CA VAL A 207 -20.01 4.32 1.14
C VAL A 207 -20.73 3.58 0.03
N ILE A 208 -20.58 2.25 -0.02
CA ILE A 208 -21.41 1.38 -0.84
C ILE A 208 -22.54 0.87 0.07
N PRO A 209 -23.77 1.30 -0.13
CA PRO A 209 -24.90 0.84 0.68
C PRO A 209 -25.33 -0.58 0.25
N PHE A 210 -25.99 -1.31 1.12
CA PHE A 210 -26.59 -2.61 0.74
C PHE A 210 -27.52 -2.49 -0.48
N SER A 211 -28.20 -1.35 -0.63
CA SER A 211 -29.09 -1.08 -1.76
C SER A 211 -28.38 -0.93 -3.10
N ALA A 212 -27.04 -0.79 -3.13
CA ALA A 212 -26.28 -0.72 -4.39
C ALA A 212 -26.31 -2.04 -5.17
N GLY A 213 -26.70 -3.16 -4.55
CA GLY A 213 -26.67 -4.48 -5.17
C GLY A 213 -25.26 -5.04 -5.30
N GLY A 214 -25.02 -5.81 -6.36
CA GLY A 214 -23.72 -6.46 -6.60
C GLY A 214 -22.64 -5.49 -7.07
N PHE A 215 -21.43 -5.67 -6.53
CA PHE A 215 -20.22 -4.95 -6.94
C PHE A 215 -19.01 -5.91 -6.97
N PRO A 216 -17.92 -5.56 -7.67
CA PRO A 216 -16.76 -6.45 -7.78
C PRO A 216 -16.03 -6.60 -6.44
N LEU A 217 -15.46 -7.80 -6.18
CA LEU A 217 -14.62 -8.13 -5.01
C LEU A 217 -15.26 -7.88 -3.63
N PRO A 218 -16.49 -8.35 -3.35
CA PRO A 218 -17.18 -8.03 -2.10
C PRO A 218 -16.50 -8.57 -0.83
N GLY A 219 -15.63 -9.58 -0.95
CA GLY A 219 -14.98 -10.24 0.19
C GLY A 219 -13.52 -9.83 0.45
N LEU A 220 -12.96 -8.89 -0.31
CA LEU A 220 -11.55 -8.54 -0.20
C LEU A 220 -11.33 -7.08 0.22
N THR A 221 -10.23 -6.85 0.92
CA THR A 221 -9.64 -5.52 1.10
C THR A 221 -8.58 -5.31 0.04
N VAL A 222 -8.64 -4.17 -0.64
CA VAL A 222 -7.70 -3.79 -1.69
C VAL A 222 -7.18 -2.40 -1.40
N GLU A 223 -5.87 -2.25 -1.41
CA GLU A 223 -5.18 -0.97 -1.37
C GLU A 223 -4.38 -0.77 -2.65
N TYR A 224 -4.74 0.25 -3.42
CA TYR A 224 -4.03 0.67 -4.63
C TYR A 224 -3.18 1.90 -4.30
N ALA A 225 -1.87 1.72 -4.25
CA ALA A 225 -0.89 2.77 -4.01
C ALA A 225 -0.35 3.26 -5.36
N SER A 226 -0.58 4.52 -5.68
CA SER A 226 0.03 5.15 -6.85
C SER A 226 1.46 5.54 -6.54
N GLY A 227 2.37 5.19 -7.45
CA GLY A 227 3.74 5.64 -7.44
C GLY A 227 3.90 7.03 -8.08
N PRO A 228 5.13 7.55 -8.16
CA PRO A 228 5.41 8.80 -8.87
C PRO A 228 5.13 8.72 -10.38
N VAL A 229 5.11 7.50 -10.93
CA VAL A 229 4.71 7.18 -12.31
C VAL A 229 3.86 5.91 -12.32
N PRO A 230 2.93 5.75 -13.30
CA PRO A 230 2.00 4.62 -13.33
C PRO A 230 2.66 3.24 -13.37
N GLN A 231 3.89 3.16 -13.90
CA GLN A 231 4.68 1.93 -13.92
C GLN A 231 5.07 1.45 -12.52
N LEU A 232 5.12 2.37 -11.54
CA LEU A 232 5.52 2.09 -10.16
C LEU A 232 4.33 1.99 -9.19
N ASP A 233 3.11 1.95 -9.72
CA ASP A 233 1.93 1.65 -8.91
C ASP A 233 2.04 0.24 -8.31
N THR A 234 1.40 0.03 -7.17
CA THR A 234 1.37 -1.26 -6.48
C THR A 234 -0.01 -1.50 -5.90
N VAL A 235 -0.51 -2.72 -6.01
CA VAL A 235 -1.71 -3.17 -5.31
C VAL A 235 -1.29 -4.04 -4.14
N GLN A 236 -1.78 -3.70 -2.95
CA GLN A 236 -1.69 -4.57 -1.78
C GLN A 236 -3.04 -5.22 -1.52
N MET A 237 -3.02 -6.49 -1.17
CA MET A 237 -4.19 -7.25 -0.75
C MET A 237 -3.86 -8.15 0.43
N ASP A 238 -4.78 -8.24 1.38
CA ASP A 238 -4.70 -9.24 2.44
C ASP A 238 -5.46 -10.49 2.00
N THR A 239 -4.79 -11.62 2.11
CA THR A 239 -5.40 -12.95 1.99
C THR A 239 -5.52 -13.57 3.37
N ALA A 240 -6.20 -14.72 3.48
CA ALA A 240 -6.35 -15.40 4.77
C ALA A 240 -5.01 -15.72 5.47
N ASN A 241 -3.93 -15.91 4.70
CA ASN A 241 -2.65 -16.39 5.21
C ASN A 241 -1.46 -15.48 4.90
N SER A 242 -1.63 -14.46 4.07
CA SER A 242 -0.53 -13.62 3.59
C SER A 242 -1.01 -12.23 3.16
N THR A 243 -0.06 -11.31 3.08
CA THR A 243 -0.21 -10.04 2.39
C THR A 243 0.50 -10.14 1.03
N GLU A 244 -0.19 -9.81 -0.04
CA GLU A 244 0.33 -9.83 -1.41
C GLU A 244 0.55 -8.42 -1.92
N PHE A 245 1.67 -8.23 -2.67
CA PHE A 245 1.99 -7.00 -3.37
C PHE A 245 2.07 -7.31 -4.86
N LEU A 246 1.16 -6.71 -5.64
CA LEU A 246 1.03 -6.93 -7.08
C LEU A 246 1.53 -5.72 -7.83
N ASP A 247 2.36 -5.96 -8.84
CA ASP A 247 3.02 -4.91 -9.60
C ASP A 247 3.07 -5.16 -11.11
N ALA A 248 2.53 -6.28 -11.58
CA ALA A 248 2.48 -6.56 -13.01
C ALA A 248 1.49 -5.63 -13.72
N HIS A 249 1.90 -5.04 -14.83
CA HIS A 249 1.13 -4.04 -15.58
C HIS A 249 -0.32 -4.48 -15.88
N THR A 250 -0.52 -5.73 -16.29
CA THR A 250 -1.85 -6.28 -16.56
C THR A 250 -2.71 -6.32 -15.31
N GLN A 251 -2.14 -6.73 -14.16
CA GLN A 251 -2.84 -6.76 -12.88
C GLN A 251 -3.23 -5.34 -12.46
N LEU A 252 -2.28 -4.39 -12.50
CA LEU A 252 -2.53 -2.98 -12.17
C LEU A 252 -3.65 -2.39 -13.02
N SER A 253 -3.66 -2.66 -14.33
CA SER A 253 -4.72 -2.21 -15.25
C SER A 253 -6.09 -2.78 -14.85
N ASN A 254 -6.15 -4.07 -14.52
CA ASN A 254 -7.38 -4.72 -14.06
C ASN A 254 -7.90 -4.11 -12.75
N TYR A 255 -7.00 -3.83 -11.79
CA TYR A 255 -7.38 -3.22 -10.50
C TYR A 255 -7.83 -1.76 -10.66
N ARG A 256 -7.28 -0.99 -11.60
CA ARG A 256 -7.79 0.36 -11.92
C ARG A 256 -9.25 0.30 -12.38
N VAL A 257 -9.55 -0.55 -13.37
CA VAL A 257 -10.92 -0.75 -13.86
C VAL A 257 -11.86 -1.23 -12.76
N LEU A 258 -11.39 -2.16 -11.94
CA LEU A 258 -12.15 -2.71 -10.82
C LEU A 258 -12.50 -1.62 -9.79
N LEU A 259 -11.52 -0.81 -9.36
CA LEU A 259 -11.73 0.27 -8.40
C LEU A 259 -12.63 1.39 -8.99
N GLU A 260 -12.62 1.62 -10.29
CA GLU A 260 -13.58 2.52 -10.93
C GLU A 260 -15.01 1.98 -10.85
N ARG A 261 -15.22 0.68 -11.08
CA ARG A 261 -16.53 0.05 -10.93
C ARG A 261 -17.01 0.09 -9.47
N ILE A 262 -16.13 -0.19 -8.51
CA ILE A 262 -16.41 -0.05 -7.07
C ILE A 262 -16.79 1.39 -6.75
N THR A 263 -16.07 2.37 -7.29
CA THR A 263 -16.36 3.79 -7.07
C THR A 263 -17.73 4.20 -7.62
N LYS A 264 -18.15 3.64 -8.77
CA LYS A 264 -19.47 3.89 -9.36
C LYS A 264 -20.61 3.32 -8.52
N ALA A 265 -20.40 2.23 -7.81
CA ALA A 265 -21.38 1.63 -6.90
C ALA A 265 -21.53 2.41 -5.59
N ALA A 266 -20.58 3.27 -5.26
CA ALA A 266 -20.59 4.03 -4.01
C ALA A 266 -21.39 5.33 -4.13
N LEU A 267 -22.07 5.71 -3.05
CA LEU A 267 -22.78 6.99 -2.91
C LEU A 267 -21.85 8.17 -3.21
N PRO A 268 -22.41 9.29 -3.71
CA PRO A 268 -21.71 10.58 -3.76
C PRO A 268 -21.16 11.02 -2.41
N LEU A 269 -20.17 11.91 -2.39
CA LEU A 269 -19.48 12.34 -1.16
C LEU A 269 -20.43 12.88 -0.08
N LYS A 270 -21.38 13.73 -0.48
CA LYS A 270 -22.35 14.33 0.45
C LYS A 270 -23.22 13.25 1.07
N GLU A 271 -23.80 12.41 0.24
CA GLU A 271 -24.68 11.31 0.67
C GLU A 271 -23.93 10.29 1.54
N SER A 272 -22.68 9.98 1.21
CA SER A 272 -21.83 9.11 2.03
C SER A 272 -21.60 9.68 3.43
N ARG A 273 -21.39 10.99 3.56
CA ARG A 273 -21.25 11.66 4.86
C ARG A 273 -22.53 11.65 5.68
N GLU A 274 -23.66 11.87 5.02
CA GLU A 274 -24.98 11.79 5.64
C GLU A 274 -25.28 10.37 6.09
N PHE A 275 -24.95 9.39 5.27
CA PHE A 275 -25.10 7.97 5.59
C PHE A 275 -24.28 7.57 6.84
N ILE A 276 -22.99 7.93 6.89
CA ILE A 276 -22.13 7.64 8.05
C ILE A 276 -22.72 8.25 9.33
N ARG A 277 -23.22 9.48 9.28
CA ARG A 277 -23.85 10.13 10.43
C ARG A 277 -25.13 9.42 10.87
N SER A 278 -25.99 9.05 9.92
CA SER A 278 -27.23 8.34 10.22
C SER A 278 -27.01 6.97 10.87
N VAL A 279 -25.90 6.28 10.50
CA VAL A 279 -25.52 5.03 11.17
C VAL A 279 -24.99 5.31 12.57
N ALA A 280 -24.18 6.37 12.76
CA ALA A 280 -23.65 6.75 14.08
C ALA A 280 -24.74 7.17 15.08
N GLU A 281 -25.86 7.71 14.62
CA GLU A 281 -27.00 8.14 15.46
C GLU A 281 -27.90 6.96 15.88
N ARG A 282 -27.81 5.82 15.19
CA ARG A 282 -28.61 4.63 15.47
C ARG A 282 -27.90 3.60 16.35
N ASN A 283 -26.59 3.70 16.49
CA ASN A 283 -25.74 2.93 17.39
C ASN A 283 -25.52 3.71 18.69
#